data_60b8d45e4cee0e2d10c58366a7a961a6
#
_entry.id   60b8d45e4cee0e2d10c58366a7a961a6
#
_cell.length_a   1.000
_cell.length_b   1.000
_cell.length_c   1.000
_cell.angle_alpha   90.00
_cell.angle_beta   90.00
_cell.angle_gamma   90.00
#
_symmetry.space_group_name_H-M   'P 1'
#
loop_
_entity.id
_entity.type
_entity.pdbx_description
1 polymer ?
#
loop_
_entity_poly.entity_id
_entity_poly.type
_entity_poly.pdbx_seq_one_letter_code
_entity_poly.pdbx_strand_id
1 'polypeptide(L)'
;MKILLIIVDGMRPDALVKTENAKAILEKSKYTLNARTVTPSVTLPCHMSLFHSVDPSRHGTTTNVYTPNVRPINGLCEVLLSARKASAFFYNWEEIRDLARPNSLAFSYFCKGRLFGYDKANDIITDAAIDYLTKNETDFTFLYMGYTDMAGHNHGWMSEQYMAAMENSFNNIAKLYDKLPDDYVIIVTADHGGHDRTHGTELTEDMIIPIMVLCKTESPDFDFTDASIKDIAPTVSSLLGVYPDEEWEGKSLLK
;
A
#
# COMPACT_ATOMS: atom_id res chain seq x y z
N MET A 1 -16.63 -1.90 -10.30
CA MET A 1 -15.16 -1.91 -10.08
C MET A 1 -14.92 -1.70 -8.61
N LYS A 2 -14.04 -2.49 -8.00
CA LYS A 2 -13.61 -2.42 -6.60
C LYS A 2 -12.10 -2.32 -6.57
N ILE A 3 -11.54 -1.64 -5.59
CA ILE A 3 -10.09 -1.41 -5.50
C ILE A 3 -9.54 -2.11 -4.27
N LEU A 4 -8.48 -2.90 -4.46
CA LEU A 4 -7.65 -3.43 -3.38
C LEU A 4 -6.24 -2.81 -3.49
N LEU A 5 -5.89 -1.97 -2.55
CA LEU A 5 -4.53 -1.42 -2.41
C LEU A 5 -3.76 -2.28 -1.41
N ILE A 6 -2.65 -2.85 -1.86
CA ILE A 6 -1.75 -3.66 -1.03
C ILE A 6 -0.43 -2.92 -0.87
N ILE A 7 -0.01 -2.72 0.37
CA ILE A 7 1.33 -2.26 0.70
C ILE A 7 2.16 -3.43 1.22
N VAL A 8 3.29 -3.67 0.57
CA VAL A 8 4.37 -4.53 1.07
C VAL A 8 5.45 -3.63 1.64
N ASP A 9 5.47 -3.48 2.96
CA ASP A 9 6.33 -2.55 3.68
C ASP A 9 7.82 -2.83 3.42
N GLY A 10 8.58 -1.80 3.09
CA GLY A 10 10.00 -1.89 2.82
C GLY A 10 10.38 -2.65 1.54
N MET A 11 9.45 -2.82 0.59
CA MET A 11 9.68 -3.59 -0.64
C MET A 11 10.53 -2.83 -1.65
N ARG A 12 11.69 -3.38 -2.00
CA ARG A 12 12.58 -2.85 -3.03
C ARG A 12 12.22 -3.37 -4.42
N PRO A 13 12.28 -2.53 -5.47
CA PRO A 13 12.02 -2.95 -6.85
C PRO A 13 12.99 -4.04 -7.36
N ASP A 14 14.26 -4.00 -6.96
CA ASP A 14 15.27 -4.97 -7.39
C ASP A 14 15.11 -6.36 -6.73
N ALA A 15 14.31 -6.47 -5.65
CA ALA A 15 13.91 -7.74 -5.07
C ALA A 15 12.84 -8.46 -5.92
N LEU A 16 11.96 -7.71 -6.59
CA LEU A 16 10.89 -8.28 -7.42
C LEU A 16 11.43 -9.19 -8.51
N VAL A 17 12.49 -8.75 -9.19
CA VAL A 17 13.10 -9.51 -10.30
C VAL A 17 13.93 -10.71 -9.82
N LYS A 18 14.10 -10.90 -8.52
CA LYS A 18 14.81 -12.03 -7.91
C LYS A 18 13.86 -13.01 -7.20
N THR A 19 12.60 -12.65 -6.98
CA THR A 19 11.59 -13.44 -6.31
C THR A 19 10.67 -14.07 -7.35
N GLU A 20 10.50 -15.41 -7.33
CA GLU A 20 9.80 -16.14 -8.40
C GLU A 20 8.31 -15.74 -8.49
N ASN A 21 7.59 -15.75 -7.36
CA ASN A 21 6.19 -15.37 -7.35
C ASN A 21 5.97 -13.89 -7.63
N ALA A 22 6.93 -13.01 -7.26
CA ALA A 22 6.87 -11.61 -7.62
C ALA A 22 6.98 -11.39 -9.13
N LYS A 23 7.87 -12.13 -9.82
CA LYS A 23 7.95 -12.10 -11.30
C LYS A 23 6.64 -12.51 -11.94
N ALA A 24 6.02 -13.59 -11.46
CA ALA A 24 4.74 -14.07 -12.00
C ALA A 24 3.60 -13.03 -11.84
N ILE A 25 3.61 -12.25 -10.77
CA ILE A 25 2.68 -11.15 -10.54
C ILE A 25 3.04 -9.96 -11.45
N LEU A 26 4.31 -9.62 -11.56
CA LEU A 26 4.79 -8.53 -12.40
C LEU A 26 4.41 -8.72 -13.88
N GLU A 27 4.54 -9.96 -14.41
CA GLU A 27 4.16 -10.32 -15.77
C GLU A 27 2.66 -10.14 -16.07
N LYS A 28 1.82 -10.20 -15.03
CA LYS A 28 0.36 -9.99 -15.12
C LYS A 28 -0.05 -8.54 -14.91
N SER A 29 0.88 -7.65 -14.58
CA SER A 29 0.60 -6.27 -14.18
C SER A 29 1.01 -5.24 -15.22
N LYS A 30 0.35 -4.07 -15.21
CA LYS A 30 0.94 -2.82 -15.69
C LYS A 30 1.74 -2.23 -14.54
N TYR A 31 3.01 -1.83 -14.77
CA TYR A 31 3.87 -1.46 -13.65
C TYR A 31 4.91 -0.40 -13.98
N THR A 32 5.44 0.20 -12.94
CA THR A 32 6.71 0.91 -12.91
C THR A 32 7.58 0.39 -11.76
N LEU A 33 8.88 0.40 -11.96
CA LEU A 33 9.88 0.09 -10.92
C LEU A 33 10.61 1.34 -10.43
N ASN A 34 10.16 2.54 -10.84
CA ASN A 34 10.84 3.82 -10.61
C ASN A 34 9.94 4.90 -10.01
N ALA A 35 8.85 4.51 -9.34
CA ALA A 35 8.07 5.48 -8.56
C ALA A 35 8.87 5.94 -7.34
N ARG A 36 8.56 7.11 -6.82
CA ARG A 36 9.26 7.67 -5.65
C ARG A 36 8.35 7.79 -4.45
N THR A 37 8.89 7.45 -3.28
CA THR A 37 8.28 7.81 -2.00
C THR A 37 8.68 9.23 -1.56
N VAL A 38 8.27 9.63 -0.36
CA VAL A 38 8.54 10.95 0.23
C VAL A 38 9.68 10.90 1.25
N THR A 39 10.20 12.09 1.61
CA THR A 39 11.22 12.24 2.66
C THR A 39 10.57 12.79 3.94
N PRO A 40 10.79 12.16 5.11
CA PRO A 40 11.61 10.96 5.33
C PRO A 40 10.93 9.69 4.81
N SER A 41 11.72 8.76 4.26
CA SER A 41 11.27 7.43 3.80
C SER A 41 11.03 6.49 4.99
N VAL A 42 10.08 6.86 5.83
CA VAL A 42 9.67 6.17 7.07
C VAL A 42 8.22 5.76 6.94
N THR A 43 7.86 4.61 7.49
CA THR A 43 6.57 3.94 7.27
C THR A 43 5.36 4.86 7.44
N LEU A 44 5.11 5.43 8.63
CA LEU A 44 3.91 6.25 8.84
C LEU A 44 3.89 7.55 8.04
N PRO A 45 4.99 8.35 7.93
CA PRO A 45 5.07 9.49 7.01
C PRO A 45 4.71 9.15 5.57
N CYS A 46 5.25 8.04 5.03
CA CYS A 46 4.97 7.60 3.67
C CYS A 46 3.49 7.21 3.49
N HIS A 47 2.92 6.48 4.44
CA HIS A 47 1.50 6.13 4.43
C HIS A 47 0.59 7.36 4.56
N MET A 48 0.94 8.32 5.42
CA MET A 48 0.21 9.59 5.51
C MET A 48 0.25 10.34 4.18
N SER A 49 1.41 10.40 3.51
CA SER A 49 1.51 11.00 2.18
C SER A 49 0.74 10.23 1.12
N LEU A 50 0.72 8.90 1.17
CA LEU A 50 -0.08 8.06 0.27
C LEU A 50 -1.58 8.36 0.42
N PHE A 51 -2.09 8.43 1.66
CA PHE A 51 -3.52 8.59 1.93
C PHE A 51 -4.01 10.04 1.78
N HIS A 52 -3.16 11.03 2.06
CA HIS A 52 -3.51 12.45 2.00
C HIS A 52 -2.95 13.16 0.77
N SER A 53 -2.17 12.46 -0.06
CA SER A 53 -1.59 12.97 -1.31
C SER A 53 -0.81 14.28 -1.16
N VAL A 54 -0.12 14.48 -0.03
CA VAL A 54 0.72 15.65 0.26
C VAL A 54 2.04 15.25 0.89
N ASP A 55 3.01 16.15 0.93
CA ASP A 55 4.31 15.91 1.56
C ASP A 55 4.23 15.87 3.10
N PRO A 56 5.19 15.18 3.77
CA PRO A 56 5.27 15.12 5.23
C PRO A 56 5.31 16.50 5.90
N SER A 57 5.88 17.50 5.27
CA SER A 57 5.87 18.91 5.74
C SER A 57 4.46 19.50 5.83
N ARG A 58 3.51 19.02 5.00
CA ARG A 58 2.13 19.52 4.98
C ARG A 58 1.25 18.77 5.98
N HIS A 59 1.34 17.43 6.10
CA HIS A 59 0.55 16.67 7.07
C HIS A 59 1.18 16.61 8.47
N GLY A 60 2.46 16.94 8.62
CA GLY A 60 3.14 17.10 9.91
C GLY A 60 3.60 15.80 10.59
N THR A 61 3.32 14.62 10.04
CA THR A 61 3.79 13.32 10.56
C THR A 61 5.14 13.01 9.91
N THR A 62 6.22 12.99 10.71
CA THR A 62 7.60 12.79 10.23
C THR A 62 8.29 11.59 10.87
N THR A 63 7.59 10.86 11.75
CA THR A 63 8.06 9.65 12.45
C THR A 63 6.93 8.63 12.51
N ASN A 64 7.20 7.45 13.05
CA ASN A 64 6.16 6.42 13.29
C ASN A 64 5.23 6.74 14.49
N VAL A 65 5.24 7.99 14.97
CA VAL A 65 4.30 8.49 15.97
C VAL A 65 3.31 9.44 15.28
N TYR A 66 2.03 9.09 15.33
CA TYR A 66 0.98 9.91 14.74
C TYR A 66 0.95 11.32 15.34
N THR A 67 0.90 12.30 14.46
CA THR A 67 0.75 13.72 14.83
C THR A 67 -0.53 14.27 14.18
N PRO A 68 -1.51 14.76 14.96
CA PRO A 68 -2.70 15.36 14.41
C PRO A 68 -2.37 16.57 13.54
N ASN A 69 -2.98 16.67 12.37
CA ASN A 69 -2.76 17.80 11.46
C ASN A 69 -3.34 19.09 12.08
N VAL A 70 -2.52 20.12 12.21
CA VAL A 70 -2.96 21.47 12.65
C VAL A 70 -3.90 22.10 11.62
N ARG A 71 -3.68 21.79 10.34
CA ARG A 71 -4.54 22.15 9.21
C ARG A 71 -4.97 20.85 8.54
N PRO A 72 -6.11 20.28 8.94
CA PRO A 72 -6.58 19.02 8.44
C PRO A 72 -6.73 19.01 6.91
N ILE A 73 -6.36 17.90 6.30
CA ILE A 73 -6.58 17.57 4.90
C ILE A 73 -7.42 16.30 4.90
N ASN A 74 -8.40 16.20 4.01
CA ASN A 74 -9.12 14.95 3.86
C ASN A 74 -8.20 13.89 3.26
N GLY A 75 -8.14 12.75 3.92
CA GLY A 75 -7.48 11.56 3.37
C GLY A 75 -8.41 10.81 2.41
N LEU A 76 -7.87 9.78 1.76
CA LEU A 76 -8.61 8.97 0.80
C LEU A 76 -9.91 8.41 1.39
N CYS A 77 -9.89 7.89 2.62
CA CYS A 77 -11.08 7.32 3.24
C CYS A 77 -12.18 8.36 3.50
N GLU A 78 -11.83 9.59 3.86
CA GLU A 78 -12.76 10.68 4.09
C GLU A 78 -13.39 11.17 2.77
N VAL A 79 -12.57 11.27 1.71
CA VAL A 79 -13.04 11.62 0.35
C VAL A 79 -13.99 10.55 -0.17
N LEU A 80 -13.65 9.28 -0.03
CA LEU A 80 -14.50 8.15 -0.43
C LEU A 80 -15.81 8.11 0.37
N LEU A 81 -15.76 8.33 1.70
CA LEU A 81 -16.96 8.39 2.53
C LEU A 81 -17.91 9.51 2.07
N SER A 82 -17.37 10.70 1.74
CA SER A 82 -18.16 11.82 1.23
C SER A 82 -18.91 11.49 -0.06
N ALA A 83 -18.32 10.59 -0.87
CA ALA A 83 -18.93 10.04 -2.08
C ALA A 83 -19.78 8.77 -1.82
N ARG A 84 -20.05 8.43 -0.55
CA ARG A 84 -20.80 7.24 -0.12
C ARG A 84 -20.17 5.91 -0.55
N LYS A 85 -18.84 5.87 -0.62
CA LYS A 85 -18.04 4.68 -0.89
C LYS A 85 -17.61 4.01 0.40
N ALA A 86 -17.70 2.67 0.45
CA ALA A 86 -17.32 1.88 1.60
C ALA A 86 -15.83 1.54 1.56
N SER A 87 -15.11 1.77 2.67
CA SER A 87 -13.69 1.45 2.83
C SER A 87 -13.48 0.40 3.91
N ALA A 88 -12.51 -0.53 3.70
CA ALA A 88 -12.13 -1.55 4.67
C ALA A 88 -10.61 -1.65 4.79
N PHE A 89 -10.10 -1.92 6.02
CA PHE A 89 -8.68 -2.07 6.31
C PHE A 89 -8.35 -3.44 6.89
N PHE A 90 -7.22 -4.02 6.41
CA PHE A 90 -6.63 -5.25 6.93
C PHE A 90 -5.14 -5.01 7.15
N TYR A 91 -4.64 -5.14 8.38
CA TYR A 91 -3.27 -4.75 8.67
C TYR A 91 -2.67 -5.52 9.86
N ASN A 92 -1.33 -5.56 9.91
CA ASN A 92 -0.60 -6.27 10.96
C ASN A 92 0.39 -5.39 11.76
N TRP A 93 0.34 -4.07 11.53
CA TRP A 93 1.01 -3.05 12.33
C TRP A 93 -0.03 -2.03 12.80
N GLU A 94 -0.06 -1.74 14.12
CA GLU A 94 -1.20 -1.08 14.77
C GLU A 94 -1.37 0.39 14.37
N GLU A 95 -0.28 1.07 14.05
CA GLU A 95 -0.24 2.49 13.70
C GLU A 95 -0.98 2.81 12.39
N ILE A 96 -1.22 1.80 11.55
CA ILE A 96 -2.04 1.92 10.33
C ILE A 96 -3.48 2.40 10.62
N ARG A 97 -4.00 2.15 11.81
CA ARG A 97 -5.33 2.64 12.24
C ARG A 97 -5.48 4.17 12.16
N ASP A 98 -4.38 4.90 12.27
CA ASP A 98 -4.38 6.36 12.28
C ASP A 98 -4.49 7.00 10.89
N LEU A 99 -4.45 6.19 9.81
CA LEU A 99 -4.61 6.63 8.42
C LEU A 99 -6.05 7.00 8.06
N ALA A 100 -7.03 6.52 8.83
CA ALA A 100 -8.44 6.79 8.61
C ALA A 100 -9.06 7.49 9.82
N ARG A 101 -9.87 8.51 9.59
CA ARG A 101 -10.54 9.22 10.68
C ARG A 101 -11.77 8.42 11.18
N PRO A 102 -12.21 8.67 12.42
CA PRO A 102 -13.40 8.03 12.95
C PRO A 102 -14.59 8.11 11.98
N ASN A 103 -15.30 7.00 11.82
CA ASN A 103 -16.44 6.79 10.92
C ASN A 103 -16.13 6.66 9.42
N SER A 104 -14.87 6.78 8.97
CA SER A 104 -14.54 6.65 7.54
C SER A 104 -14.38 5.20 7.08
N LEU A 105 -14.30 4.23 7.98
CA LEU A 105 -14.21 2.80 7.65
C LEU A 105 -15.52 2.06 7.93
N ALA A 106 -15.94 1.23 6.98
CA ALA A 106 -17.02 0.26 7.17
C ALA A 106 -16.55 -0.99 7.94
N PHE A 107 -15.27 -1.36 7.80
CA PHE A 107 -14.68 -2.52 8.45
C PHE A 107 -13.17 -2.33 8.68
N SER A 108 -12.67 -2.91 9.78
CA SER A 108 -11.23 -2.92 10.08
C SER A 108 -10.87 -4.23 10.78
N TYR A 109 -9.80 -4.89 10.29
CA TYR A 109 -9.26 -6.11 10.85
C TYR A 109 -7.76 -5.97 11.15
N PHE A 110 -7.41 -6.11 12.42
CA PHE A 110 -6.04 -6.01 12.89
C PHE A 110 -5.54 -7.34 13.44
N CYS A 111 -4.35 -7.79 12.97
CA CYS A 111 -3.63 -8.93 13.52
C CYS A 111 -2.22 -8.50 13.91
N LYS A 112 -1.92 -8.42 15.22
CA LYS A 112 -0.64 -7.89 15.72
C LYS A 112 0.55 -8.74 15.31
N GLY A 113 1.32 -8.31 14.30
CA GLY A 113 2.47 -9.03 13.75
C GLY A 113 3.55 -9.35 14.79
N ARG A 114 3.84 -8.43 15.72
CA ARG A 114 4.79 -8.67 16.81
C ARG A 114 4.38 -9.78 17.78
N LEU A 115 3.08 -10.09 17.87
CA LEU A 115 2.58 -11.12 18.78
C LEU A 115 2.49 -12.49 18.11
N PHE A 116 2.04 -12.53 16.86
CA PHE A 116 1.75 -13.78 16.16
C PHE A 116 2.87 -14.23 15.21
N GLY A 117 3.88 -13.37 14.96
CA GLY A 117 4.84 -13.48 13.87
C GLY A 117 4.31 -12.77 12.62
N TYR A 118 5.14 -11.95 11.97
CA TYR A 118 4.70 -11.18 10.80
C TYR A 118 4.41 -12.04 9.58
N ASP A 119 5.11 -13.17 9.43
CA ASP A 119 4.83 -14.19 8.42
C ASP A 119 3.39 -14.71 8.53
N LYS A 120 3.03 -15.20 9.70
CA LYS A 120 1.67 -15.69 10.00
C LYS A 120 0.62 -14.58 9.97
N ALA A 121 0.99 -13.38 10.43
CA ALA A 121 0.06 -12.26 10.42
C ALA A 121 -0.28 -11.81 9.00
N ASN A 122 0.67 -11.87 8.03
CA ASN A 122 0.38 -11.67 6.61
C ASN A 122 -0.67 -12.68 6.11
N ASP A 123 -0.50 -13.96 6.45
CA ASP A 123 -1.43 -15.02 6.04
C ASP A 123 -2.83 -14.81 6.65
N ILE A 124 -2.89 -14.48 7.96
CA ILE A 124 -4.14 -14.27 8.70
C ILE A 124 -4.93 -13.08 8.12
N ILE A 125 -4.27 -11.93 7.88
CA ILE A 125 -4.97 -10.76 7.33
C ILE A 125 -5.40 -10.98 5.87
N THR A 126 -4.63 -11.75 5.10
CA THR A 126 -4.98 -12.15 3.74
C THR A 126 -6.22 -13.02 3.72
N ASP A 127 -6.28 -14.05 4.58
CA ASP A 127 -7.44 -14.93 4.67
C ASP A 127 -8.68 -14.19 5.17
N ALA A 128 -8.53 -13.30 6.15
CA ALA A 128 -9.60 -12.45 6.63
C ALA A 128 -10.11 -11.50 5.53
N ALA A 129 -9.21 -10.93 4.72
CA ALA A 129 -9.59 -10.08 3.60
C ALA A 129 -10.36 -10.86 2.53
N ILE A 130 -9.91 -12.04 2.13
CA ILE A 130 -10.62 -12.90 1.17
C ILE A 130 -12.00 -13.26 1.70
N ASP A 131 -12.09 -13.71 2.95
CA ASP A 131 -13.39 -14.09 3.55
C ASP A 131 -14.37 -12.93 3.60
N TYR A 132 -13.90 -11.74 3.97
CA TYR A 132 -14.74 -10.54 4.04
C TYR A 132 -15.15 -10.03 2.65
N LEU A 133 -14.20 -9.88 1.72
CA LEU A 133 -14.41 -9.25 0.41
C LEU A 133 -15.23 -10.10 -0.56
N THR A 134 -15.24 -11.42 -0.36
CA THR A 134 -16.10 -12.34 -1.14
C THR A 134 -17.57 -12.34 -0.68
N LYS A 135 -17.85 -11.80 0.51
CA LYS A 135 -19.20 -11.79 1.13
C LYS A 135 -19.82 -10.41 1.27
N ASN A 136 -19.00 -9.35 1.18
CA ASN A 136 -19.43 -7.98 1.44
C ASN A 136 -19.06 -7.06 0.29
N GLU A 137 -19.93 -6.09 0.02
CA GLU A 137 -19.66 -5.03 -0.95
C GLU A 137 -18.78 -3.96 -0.31
N THR A 138 -17.58 -3.76 -0.89
CA THR A 138 -16.60 -2.77 -0.45
C THR A 138 -15.99 -2.13 -1.68
N ASP A 139 -16.02 -0.81 -1.77
CA ASP A 139 -15.48 -0.07 -2.93
C ASP A 139 -13.94 0.01 -2.87
N PHE A 140 -13.39 0.30 -1.68
CA PHE A 140 -11.96 0.42 -1.45
C PHE A 140 -11.52 -0.46 -0.28
N THR A 141 -10.47 -1.22 -0.50
CA THR A 141 -9.83 -2.02 0.55
C THR A 141 -8.34 -1.70 0.61
N PHE A 142 -7.84 -1.49 1.81
CA PHE A 142 -6.41 -1.35 2.10
C PHE A 142 -5.91 -2.58 2.86
N LEU A 143 -4.82 -3.18 2.39
CA LEU A 143 -4.17 -4.32 3.02
C LEU A 143 -2.68 -4.02 3.21
N TYR A 144 -2.19 -4.07 4.45
CA TYR A 144 -0.82 -3.77 4.81
C TYR A 144 -0.09 -5.00 5.35
N MET A 145 1.03 -5.34 4.71
CA MET A 145 1.90 -6.46 5.02
C MET A 145 3.26 -5.97 5.53
N GLY A 146 3.52 -6.08 6.83
CA GLY A 146 4.74 -5.57 7.49
C GLY A 146 5.90 -6.57 7.59
N TYR A 147 5.80 -7.78 7.00
CA TYR A 147 6.82 -8.82 7.20
C TYR A 147 8.14 -8.47 6.51
N THR A 148 8.10 -7.89 5.35
CA THR A 148 9.28 -7.60 4.53
C THR A 148 10.18 -6.57 5.21
N ASP A 149 9.61 -5.48 5.73
CA ASP A 149 10.32 -4.48 6.52
C ASP A 149 10.94 -5.08 7.79
N MET A 150 10.17 -5.86 8.55
CA MET A 150 10.66 -6.53 9.75
C MET A 150 11.84 -7.47 9.45
N ALA A 151 11.81 -8.19 8.34
CA ALA A 151 12.92 -9.05 7.90
C ALA A 151 14.13 -8.20 7.51
N GLY A 152 13.93 -7.06 6.83
CA GLY A 152 14.96 -6.07 6.51
C GLY A 152 15.68 -5.57 7.75
N HIS A 153 14.96 -5.12 8.76
CA HIS A 153 15.55 -4.64 10.02
C HIS A 153 16.32 -5.74 10.78
N ASN A 154 15.77 -6.94 10.82
CA ASN A 154 16.37 -8.03 11.60
C ASN A 154 17.59 -8.68 10.90
N HIS A 155 17.57 -8.80 9.57
CA HIS A 155 18.53 -9.60 8.82
C HIS A 155 19.27 -8.82 7.72
N GLY A 156 18.80 -7.64 7.37
CA GLY A 156 19.30 -6.79 6.27
C GLY A 156 18.45 -6.92 5.02
N TRP A 157 18.25 -5.79 4.35
CA TRP A 157 17.62 -5.77 3.03
C TRP A 157 18.42 -6.63 2.04
N MET A 158 17.73 -7.33 1.17
CA MET A 158 18.28 -8.28 0.19
C MET A 158 18.92 -9.55 0.78
N SER A 159 18.86 -9.78 2.11
CA SER A 159 19.26 -11.05 2.73
C SER A 159 18.32 -12.20 2.30
N GLU A 160 18.72 -13.44 2.55
CA GLU A 160 17.87 -14.61 2.30
C GLU A 160 16.53 -14.54 3.05
N GLN A 161 16.54 -14.03 4.28
CA GLN A 161 15.35 -13.86 5.11
C GLN A 161 14.42 -12.77 4.57
N TYR A 162 15.00 -11.66 4.08
CA TYR A 162 14.23 -10.63 3.39
C TYR A 162 13.60 -11.19 2.11
N MET A 163 14.33 -11.95 1.32
CA MET A 163 13.81 -12.57 0.09
C MET A 163 12.71 -13.60 0.41
N ALA A 164 12.83 -14.35 1.53
CA ALA A 164 11.78 -15.25 1.99
C ALA A 164 10.51 -14.49 2.43
N ALA A 165 10.67 -13.30 3.05
CA ALA A 165 9.55 -12.44 3.40
C ALA A 165 8.86 -11.84 2.16
N MET A 166 9.64 -11.49 1.12
CA MET A 166 9.11 -11.11 -0.19
C MET A 166 8.28 -12.24 -0.80
N GLU A 167 8.80 -13.48 -0.77
CA GLU A 167 8.08 -14.66 -1.29
C GLU A 167 6.77 -14.91 -0.54
N ASN A 168 6.76 -14.80 0.81
CA ASN A 168 5.52 -14.88 1.61
C ASN A 168 4.51 -13.81 1.18
N SER A 169 4.94 -12.55 1.04
CA SER A 169 4.05 -11.46 0.63
C SER A 169 3.45 -11.70 -0.76
N PHE A 170 4.25 -12.15 -1.71
CA PHE A 170 3.77 -12.42 -3.08
C PHE A 170 2.94 -13.69 -3.21
N ASN A 171 3.14 -14.70 -2.35
CA ASN A 171 2.21 -15.83 -2.21
C ASN A 171 0.81 -15.34 -1.77
N ASN A 172 0.76 -14.43 -0.81
CA ASN A 172 -0.49 -13.84 -0.33
C ASN A 172 -1.15 -12.96 -1.40
N ILE A 173 -0.37 -12.18 -2.16
CA ILE A 173 -0.89 -11.38 -3.28
C ILE A 173 -1.47 -12.28 -4.38
N ALA A 174 -0.77 -13.36 -4.75
CA ALA A 174 -1.26 -14.33 -5.72
C ALA A 174 -2.58 -14.98 -5.25
N LYS A 175 -2.67 -15.34 -3.97
CA LYS A 175 -3.89 -15.89 -3.35
C LYS A 175 -5.06 -14.92 -3.42
N LEU A 176 -4.83 -13.62 -3.13
CA LEU A 176 -5.84 -12.56 -3.28
C LEU A 176 -6.28 -12.43 -4.74
N TYR A 177 -5.32 -12.33 -5.67
CA TYR A 177 -5.61 -12.23 -7.09
C TYR A 177 -6.48 -13.40 -7.57
N ASP A 178 -6.16 -14.63 -7.19
CA ASP A 178 -6.90 -15.82 -7.62
C ASP A 178 -8.31 -15.93 -7.01
N LYS A 179 -8.46 -15.53 -5.74
CA LYS A 179 -9.70 -15.73 -4.96
C LYS A 179 -10.72 -14.60 -5.06
N LEU A 180 -10.29 -13.38 -5.31
CA LEU A 180 -11.21 -12.24 -5.40
C LEU A 180 -11.97 -12.27 -6.74
N PRO A 181 -13.18 -11.68 -6.79
CA PRO A 181 -13.94 -11.49 -8.03
C PRO A 181 -13.18 -10.71 -9.11
N ASP A 182 -13.61 -10.86 -10.36
CA ASP A 182 -12.91 -10.27 -11.51
C ASP A 182 -13.09 -8.75 -11.63
N ASP A 183 -13.99 -8.14 -10.88
CA ASP A 183 -14.24 -6.70 -10.85
C ASP A 183 -13.28 -5.91 -9.95
N TYR A 184 -12.27 -6.59 -9.35
CA TYR A 184 -11.22 -5.95 -8.57
C TYR A 184 -10.08 -5.45 -9.46
N VAL A 185 -9.66 -4.20 -9.20
CA VAL A 185 -8.33 -3.68 -9.57
C VAL A 185 -7.45 -3.78 -8.33
N ILE A 186 -6.35 -4.51 -8.43
CA ILE A 186 -5.40 -4.68 -7.34
C ILE A 186 -4.18 -3.80 -7.62
N ILE A 187 -3.93 -2.84 -6.75
CA ILE A 187 -2.73 -1.99 -6.78
C ILE A 187 -1.78 -2.51 -5.71
N VAL A 188 -0.56 -2.86 -6.11
CA VAL A 188 0.50 -3.30 -5.18
C VAL A 188 1.64 -2.29 -5.25
N THR A 189 2.05 -1.77 -4.10
CA THR A 189 3.19 -0.87 -3.99
C THR A 189 3.92 -1.04 -2.66
N ALA A 190 4.97 -0.27 -2.44
CA ALA A 190 5.65 -0.12 -1.17
C ALA A 190 5.44 1.30 -0.64
N ASP A 191 5.68 1.48 0.63
CA ASP A 191 5.79 2.79 1.26
C ASP A 191 7.22 3.36 1.15
N HIS A 192 8.25 2.53 1.26
CA HIS A 192 9.66 2.82 1.05
C HIS A 192 10.42 1.54 0.69
N GLY A 193 11.70 1.67 0.41
CA GLY A 193 12.62 0.55 0.33
C GLY A 193 13.47 0.43 1.59
N GLY A 194 14.79 0.18 1.45
CA GLY A 194 15.71 0.13 2.57
C GLY A 194 17.09 -0.38 2.16
N HIS A 195 18.08 -0.14 3.03
CA HIS A 195 19.46 -0.57 2.85
C HIS A 195 20.01 -1.08 4.17
N ASP A 196 21.04 -1.91 4.11
CA ASP A 196 21.61 -2.58 5.29
C ASP A 196 20.49 -3.15 6.21
N ARG A 197 20.27 -2.55 7.38
CA ARG A 197 19.20 -2.89 8.33
C ARG A 197 18.35 -1.67 8.72
N THR A 198 18.25 -0.69 7.83
CA THR A 198 17.59 0.59 8.09
C THR A 198 16.99 1.18 6.83
N HIS A 199 16.19 2.22 7.00
CA HIS A 199 15.62 3.08 5.97
C HIS A 199 15.42 4.49 6.55
N GLY A 200 14.81 5.41 5.81
CA GLY A 200 14.51 6.77 6.28
C GLY A 200 15.43 7.84 5.70
N THR A 201 16.29 7.46 4.77
CA THR A 201 17.24 8.35 4.09
C THR A 201 16.77 8.73 2.68
N GLU A 202 17.58 9.53 1.98
CA GLU A 202 17.33 9.89 0.57
C GLU A 202 18.10 8.97 -0.41
N LEU A 203 18.68 7.86 0.08
CA LEU A 203 19.31 6.87 -0.78
C LEU A 203 18.29 6.28 -1.77
N THR A 204 18.75 5.95 -2.96
CA THR A 204 17.90 5.36 -4.01
C THR A 204 17.20 4.09 -3.51
N GLU A 205 17.89 3.29 -2.71
CA GLU A 205 17.40 2.05 -2.11
C GLU A 205 16.21 2.26 -1.16
N ASP A 206 16.11 3.43 -0.50
CA ASP A 206 15.03 3.81 0.38
C ASP A 206 13.89 4.50 -0.40
N MET A 207 14.26 5.31 -1.42
CA MET A 207 13.34 6.25 -2.06
C MET A 207 12.58 5.65 -3.26
N ILE A 208 13.15 4.65 -3.95
CA ILE A 208 12.52 4.08 -5.14
C ILE A 208 11.64 2.90 -4.77
N ILE A 209 10.38 2.99 -5.19
CA ILE A 209 9.34 1.98 -4.93
C ILE A 209 8.71 1.50 -6.25
N PRO A 210 8.19 0.26 -6.29
CA PRO A 210 7.41 -0.21 -7.43
C PRO A 210 5.95 0.21 -7.29
N ILE A 211 5.24 0.35 -8.40
CA ILE A 211 3.77 0.37 -8.46
C ILE A 211 3.35 -0.65 -9.51
N MET A 212 2.50 -1.59 -9.13
CA MET A 212 1.96 -2.64 -10.01
C MET A 212 0.43 -2.58 -9.96
N VAL A 213 -0.22 -2.71 -11.11
CA VAL A 213 -1.68 -2.75 -11.23
C VAL A 213 -2.09 -4.02 -11.95
N LEU A 214 -2.87 -4.86 -11.27
CA LEU A 214 -3.38 -6.12 -11.78
C LEU A 214 -4.91 -6.03 -11.97
N CYS A 215 -5.38 -6.53 -13.10
CA CYS A 215 -6.79 -6.70 -13.39
C CYS A 215 -6.99 -8.08 -14.02
N LYS A 216 -8.10 -8.77 -13.72
CA LYS A 216 -8.50 -9.99 -14.43
C LYS A 216 -9.27 -9.68 -15.71
N THR A 217 -9.85 -8.51 -15.80
CA THR A 217 -10.51 -7.94 -16.97
C THR A 217 -9.60 -6.93 -17.65
N GLU A 218 -10.14 -6.21 -18.64
CA GLU A 218 -9.39 -5.14 -19.32
C GLU A 218 -8.91 -4.08 -18.31
N SER A 219 -7.60 -3.88 -18.28
CA SER A 219 -6.95 -2.92 -17.39
C SER A 219 -7.03 -1.51 -18.00
N PRO A 220 -7.43 -0.49 -17.22
CA PRO A 220 -7.30 0.91 -17.64
C PRO A 220 -5.87 1.24 -18.07
N ASP A 221 -5.71 2.27 -18.90
CA ASP A 221 -4.38 2.77 -19.26
C ASP A 221 -3.81 3.65 -18.15
N PHE A 222 -2.51 3.45 -17.89
CA PHE A 222 -1.77 4.20 -16.85
C PHE A 222 -0.58 4.91 -17.47
N ASP A 223 -0.29 6.10 -16.94
CA ASP A 223 0.94 6.83 -17.18
C ASP A 223 1.74 6.88 -15.87
N PHE A 224 2.85 6.14 -15.82
CA PHE A 224 3.74 6.08 -14.69
C PHE A 224 4.92 7.07 -14.79
N THR A 225 4.86 8.02 -15.72
CA THR A 225 5.92 9.04 -15.83
C THR A 225 5.97 9.88 -14.55
N ASP A 226 7.15 9.90 -13.92
CA ASP A 226 7.41 10.58 -12.65
C ASP A 226 6.42 10.21 -11.51
N ALA A 227 6.00 8.94 -11.50
CA ALA A 227 5.04 8.46 -10.51
C ALA A 227 5.59 8.59 -9.08
N SER A 228 4.71 8.99 -8.18
CA SER A 228 4.98 9.18 -6.76
C SER A 228 4.00 8.41 -5.90
N ILE A 229 4.38 8.12 -4.67
CA ILE A 229 3.47 7.55 -3.67
C ILE A 229 2.23 8.45 -3.44
N LYS A 230 2.37 9.77 -3.61
CA LYS A 230 1.27 10.74 -3.51
C LYS A 230 0.21 10.56 -4.60
N ASP A 231 0.54 9.91 -5.71
CA ASP A 231 -0.38 9.70 -6.83
C ASP A 231 -1.38 8.54 -6.59
N ILE A 232 -1.16 7.73 -5.55
CA ILE A 232 -2.01 6.57 -5.25
C ILE A 232 -3.43 7.00 -4.85
N ALA A 233 -3.59 7.96 -3.92
CA ALA A 233 -4.92 8.42 -3.49
C ALA A 233 -5.74 9.02 -4.65
N PRO A 234 -5.23 9.96 -5.46
CA PRO A 234 -5.98 10.47 -6.62
C PRO A 234 -6.24 9.41 -7.69
N THR A 235 -5.36 8.41 -7.85
CA THR A 235 -5.60 7.29 -8.77
C THR A 235 -6.75 6.40 -8.29
N VAL A 236 -6.76 6.01 -7.02
CA VAL A 236 -7.86 5.22 -6.42
C VAL A 236 -9.18 5.99 -6.51
N SER A 237 -9.16 7.27 -6.15
CA SER A 237 -10.34 8.14 -6.24
C SER A 237 -10.89 8.20 -7.67
N SER A 238 -10.03 8.43 -8.67
CA SER A 238 -10.41 8.48 -10.08
C SER A 238 -10.96 7.15 -10.60
N LEU A 239 -10.35 6.01 -10.23
CA LEU A 239 -10.84 4.68 -10.58
C LEU A 239 -12.25 4.41 -10.04
N LEU A 240 -12.58 4.95 -8.87
CA LEU A 240 -13.91 4.84 -8.25
C LEU A 240 -14.90 5.91 -8.73
N GLY A 241 -14.50 6.78 -9.66
CA GLY A 241 -15.33 7.87 -10.19
C GLY A 241 -15.58 8.98 -9.17
N VAL A 242 -14.66 9.18 -8.24
CA VAL A 242 -14.72 10.20 -7.19
C VAL A 242 -13.68 11.28 -7.49
N TYR A 243 -14.08 12.55 -7.38
CA TYR A 243 -13.14 13.66 -7.57
C TYR A 243 -12.11 13.69 -6.43
N PRO A 244 -10.80 13.85 -6.75
CA PRO A 244 -9.76 14.08 -5.75
C PRO A 244 -10.05 15.32 -4.91
N ASP A 245 -9.52 15.36 -3.68
CA ASP A 245 -9.55 16.57 -2.85
C ASP A 245 -8.69 17.67 -3.48
N GLU A 246 -9.14 18.92 -3.40
CA GLU A 246 -8.48 20.08 -4.02
C GLU A 246 -7.11 20.39 -3.39
N GLU A 247 -6.87 19.94 -2.15
CA GLU A 247 -5.59 20.13 -1.46
C GLU A 247 -4.56 19.04 -1.79
N TRP A 248 -4.93 17.98 -2.53
CA TRP A 248 -4.02 16.93 -2.90
C TRP A 248 -3.00 17.41 -3.95
N GLU A 249 -1.73 17.09 -3.73
CA GLU A 249 -0.61 17.49 -4.59
C GLU A 249 -0.29 16.45 -5.68
N GLY A 250 -0.64 15.17 -5.44
CA GLY A 250 -0.46 14.10 -6.40
C GLY A 250 -1.45 14.18 -7.56
N LYS A 251 -1.17 13.44 -8.61
CA LYS A 251 -2.01 13.33 -9.82
C LYS A 251 -2.52 11.90 -9.99
N SER A 252 -3.69 11.73 -10.63
CA SER A 252 -4.11 10.41 -11.06
C SER A 252 -3.13 9.86 -12.11
N LEU A 253 -2.74 8.58 -11.95
CA LEU A 253 -1.94 7.85 -12.93
C LEU A 253 -2.77 7.31 -14.11
N LEU A 254 -4.10 7.49 -14.13
CA LEU A 254 -4.94 7.16 -15.28
C LEU A 254 -4.65 8.12 -16.44
N LYS A 255 -4.63 7.55 -17.68
CA LYS A 255 -4.57 8.33 -18.91
C LYS A 255 -5.94 8.87 -19.31
#